data_6b9afd20ee982e6b3ccef4e5be1de972
#
_entry.id   6b9afd20ee982e6b3ccef4e5be1de972
#
_cell.length_a   1.000
_cell.length_b   1.000
_cell.length_c   1.000
_cell.angle_alpha   90.00
_cell.angle_beta   90.00
_cell.angle_gamma   90.00
#
_symmetry.space_group_name_H-M   'P 1'
#
loop_
_entity.id
_entity.type
_entity.pdbx_description
1 polymer ?
#
loop_
_entity_poly.entity_id
_entity_poly.type
_entity_poly.pdbx_seq_one_letter_code
_entity_poly.pdbx_strand_id
1 'polypeptide(L)'
;MTLLSDQAEDIRALVESADPGAVWAVGGPEGVHAASTGPAGGPGADTAVPPDGRGGEDITGAARTAGGGGAGAEPGDLDVDGLATVLALWPALGSLVADGSLHLHTPLTAYGDTTSAPGTTAHHLLTHPEGTAALTRLAETLAGTSLAELAATRVWQPLGMTRTRFADGSLRAPLADLVRFPCHLLAPDGPGIAPAWTAESLRIRTGELTPARGLLWHPAPQGVWAHHAPAADAPALWVAPRLRRWALLLPAAPTPFRTAFREAAFTPPPTG
;
A
#
# COMPACT_ATOMS: atom_id res chain seq x y z
N MET A 1 -18.86 -10.66 3.47
CA MET A 1 -19.92 -10.38 2.46
C MET A 1 -19.21 -10.29 1.12
N THR A 2 -19.35 -11.31 0.29
CA THR A 2 -18.65 -11.45 -1.00
C THR A 2 -19.19 -10.40 -1.98
N LEU A 3 -18.34 -9.86 -2.86
CA LEU A 3 -18.79 -9.10 -4.02
C LEU A 3 -19.70 -9.99 -4.88
N LEU A 4 -20.84 -9.48 -5.31
CA LEU A 4 -21.65 -10.16 -6.30
C LEU A 4 -20.91 -10.13 -7.65
N SER A 5 -21.06 -11.16 -8.47
CA SER A 5 -20.44 -11.22 -9.80
C SER A 5 -20.75 -9.98 -10.63
N ASP A 6 -21.97 -9.51 -10.57
CA ASP A 6 -22.44 -8.31 -11.29
C ASP A 6 -21.65 -7.04 -10.86
N GLN A 7 -21.39 -6.87 -9.56
CA GLN A 7 -20.62 -5.72 -9.07
C GLN A 7 -19.15 -5.76 -9.55
N ALA A 8 -18.55 -6.95 -9.64
CA ALA A 8 -17.21 -7.11 -10.18
C ALA A 8 -17.13 -6.79 -11.68
N GLU A 9 -18.20 -7.13 -12.44
CA GLU A 9 -18.34 -6.79 -13.85
C GLU A 9 -18.53 -5.28 -14.05
N ASP A 10 -19.36 -4.65 -13.23
CA ASP A 10 -19.57 -3.19 -13.26
C ASP A 10 -18.26 -2.43 -12.98
N ILE A 11 -17.49 -2.85 -11.99
CA ILE A 11 -16.18 -2.24 -11.68
C ILE A 11 -15.23 -2.41 -12.87
N ARG A 12 -15.17 -3.61 -13.46
CA ARG A 12 -14.34 -3.87 -14.62
C ARG A 12 -14.72 -2.99 -15.80
N ALA A 13 -16.00 -2.94 -16.16
CA ALA A 13 -16.50 -2.11 -17.25
C ALA A 13 -16.22 -0.62 -17.02
N LEU A 14 -16.35 -0.13 -15.77
CA LEU A 14 -16.02 1.24 -15.41
C LEU A 14 -14.54 1.53 -15.66
N VAL A 15 -13.64 0.66 -15.21
CA VAL A 15 -12.20 0.88 -15.35
C VAL A 15 -11.77 0.73 -16.81
N GLU A 16 -12.23 -0.29 -17.52
CA GLU A 16 -11.92 -0.49 -18.94
C GLU A 16 -12.38 0.69 -19.82
N SER A 17 -13.49 1.32 -19.44
CA SER A 17 -14.00 2.51 -20.15
C SER A 17 -13.20 3.78 -19.82
N ALA A 18 -12.74 3.94 -18.58
CA ALA A 18 -12.13 5.19 -18.10
C ALA A 18 -10.60 5.19 -18.24
N ASP A 19 -9.95 4.08 -17.91
CA ASP A 19 -8.50 3.90 -17.93
C ASP A 19 -8.16 2.40 -18.08
N PRO A 20 -8.14 1.88 -19.34
CA PRO A 20 -7.92 0.47 -19.60
C PRO A 20 -6.53 -0.04 -19.19
N GLY A 21 -5.58 0.87 -18.93
CA GLY A 21 -4.25 0.57 -18.43
C GLY A 21 -4.16 0.52 -16.90
N ALA A 22 -5.19 0.92 -16.17
CA ALA A 22 -5.17 0.96 -14.73
C ALA A 22 -5.07 -0.45 -14.12
N VAL A 23 -4.22 -0.57 -13.09
CA VAL A 23 -4.20 -1.76 -12.25
C VAL A 23 -5.11 -1.53 -11.05
N TRP A 24 -6.00 -2.47 -10.79
CA TRP A 24 -6.93 -2.36 -9.69
C TRP A 24 -7.21 -3.71 -9.04
N ALA A 25 -7.62 -3.68 -7.78
CA ALA A 25 -8.15 -4.83 -7.07
C ALA A 25 -9.15 -4.40 -6.01
N VAL A 26 -10.13 -5.25 -5.76
CA VAL A 26 -11.10 -5.11 -4.67
C VAL A 26 -11.23 -6.43 -3.94
N GLY A 27 -11.47 -6.36 -2.63
CA GLY A 27 -11.53 -7.58 -1.84
C GLY A 27 -12.00 -7.38 -0.41
N GLY A 28 -11.83 -8.42 0.37
CA GLY A 28 -12.11 -8.50 1.79
C GLY A 28 -10.94 -9.06 2.59
N PRO A 29 -11.14 -9.39 3.86
CA PRO A 29 -10.10 -9.97 4.69
C PRO A 29 -9.64 -11.34 4.19
N GLU A 30 -10.49 -12.08 3.50
CA GLU A 30 -10.21 -13.39 2.90
C GLU A 30 -9.37 -13.33 1.63
N GLY A 31 -9.21 -12.13 1.02
CA GLY A 31 -8.41 -11.94 -0.18
C GLY A 31 -9.08 -11.10 -1.25
N VAL A 32 -8.62 -11.28 -2.48
CA VAL A 32 -9.12 -10.58 -3.68
C VAL A 32 -10.44 -11.18 -4.14
N HIS A 33 -11.43 -10.33 -4.40
CA HIS A 33 -12.70 -10.73 -5.01
C HIS A 33 -12.70 -10.49 -6.53
N ALA A 34 -12.09 -9.37 -6.96
CA ALA A 34 -11.89 -9.03 -8.36
C ALA A 34 -10.63 -8.16 -8.52
N ALA A 35 -9.96 -8.28 -9.65
CA ALA A 35 -8.80 -7.50 -9.99
C ALA A 35 -8.66 -7.35 -11.51
N SER A 36 -7.87 -6.36 -11.96
CA SER A 36 -7.39 -6.31 -13.34
C SER A 36 -6.48 -7.51 -13.60
N THR A 37 -6.66 -8.12 -14.75
CA THR A 37 -5.67 -9.06 -15.30
C THR A 37 -4.52 -8.25 -15.88
N GLY A 38 -3.61 -7.69 -15.16
CA GLY A 38 -2.53 -6.80 -15.60
C GLY A 38 -2.22 -6.74 -17.11
N PRO A 39 -1.39 -5.86 -17.64
CA PRO A 39 -1.03 -5.88 -19.04
C PRO A 39 -0.52 -7.29 -19.37
N ALA A 40 -1.18 -7.96 -20.29
CA ALA A 40 -1.14 -9.39 -20.56
C ALA A 40 0.26 -10.02 -20.47
N GLY A 41 0.59 -10.59 -19.35
CA GLY A 41 1.37 -11.80 -19.28
C GLY A 41 0.43 -12.92 -19.78
N GLY A 42 0.79 -13.53 -20.90
CA GLY A 42 -0.06 -14.48 -21.63
C GLY A 42 -0.71 -15.58 -20.78
N PRO A 43 -1.72 -16.27 -21.34
CA PRO A 43 -2.53 -17.24 -20.63
C PRO A 43 -1.64 -18.32 -20.02
N GLY A 44 -1.90 -18.58 -18.73
CA GLY A 44 -1.16 -19.49 -17.89
C GLY A 44 -0.82 -20.79 -18.60
N ALA A 45 0.45 -21.08 -18.64
CA ALA A 45 0.94 -22.40 -18.93
C ALA A 45 0.43 -23.34 -17.82
N ASP A 46 -0.55 -24.11 -18.19
CA ASP A 46 -0.97 -25.35 -17.54
C ASP A 46 0.28 -26.16 -17.20
N THR A 47 0.44 -26.55 -15.97
CA THR A 47 1.52 -27.37 -15.45
C THR A 47 1.38 -28.79 -16.02
N ALA A 48 1.88 -28.99 -17.21
CA ALA A 48 2.19 -30.33 -17.71
C ALA A 48 3.66 -30.62 -17.43
N VAL A 49 3.91 -31.51 -16.48
CA VAL A 49 5.20 -32.14 -16.23
C VAL A 49 5.58 -32.96 -17.46
N PRO A 50 6.72 -32.72 -18.12
CA PRO A 50 7.25 -33.67 -19.10
C PRO A 50 8.20 -34.64 -18.40
N PRO A 51 8.21 -35.93 -18.80
CA PRO A 51 9.15 -36.93 -18.32
C PRO A 51 10.52 -36.80 -19.01
N ASP A 52 11.54 -37.20 -18.28
CA ASP A 52 12.90 -37.56 -18.59
C ASP A 52 13.40 -37.55 -20.04
N GLY A 53 14.63 -37.02 -20.25
CA GLY A 53 15.42 -37.33 -21.41
C GLY A 53 16.66 -36.52 -21.64
N ARG A 54 17.78 -36.89 -20.99
CA ARG A 54 19.20 -36.90 -21.42
C ARG A 54 19.72 -35.92 -22.47
N GLY A 55 20.81 -35.27 -22.10
CA GLY A 55 22.09 -35.28 -22.85
C GLY A 55 22.40 -34.09 -23.73
N GLY A 56 23.57 -33.52 -23.57
CA GLY A 56 24.27 -32.77 -24.61
C GLY A 56 25.09 -31.59 -24.12
N GLU A 57 26.40 -31.83 -24.03
CA GLU A 57 27.48 -30.91 -23.68
C GLU A 57 27.72 -29.82 -24.71
N ASP A 58 28.38 -28.79 -24.23
CA ASP A 58 29.52 -28.00 -24.82
C ASP A 58 29.20 -26.64 -25.48
N ILE A 59 29.93 -25.70 -25.13
CA ILE A 59 31.12 -24.91 -25.35
C ILE A 59 30.89 -23.39 -25.34
N THR A 60 31.65 -22.76 -24.42
CA THR A 60 32.43 -21.49 -24.53
C THR A 60 31.94 -20.29 -25.34
N GLY A 61 31.92 -19.13 -24.65
CA GLY A 61 31.95 -17.80 -25.27
C GLY A 61 31.97 -16.67 -24.24
N ALA A 62 33.15 -16.30 -23.77
CA ALA A 62 33.35 -15.19 -22.85
C ALA A 62 33.14 -13.83 -23.54
N ALA A 63 32.34 -12.95 -22.92
CA ALA A 63 32.53 -11.51 -23.03
C ALA A 63 32.04 -10.84 -21.75
N ARG A 64 33.00 -10.44 -20.94
CA ARG A 64 32.79 -9.53 -19.81
C ARG A 64 32.58 -8.14 -20.34
N THR A 65 31.43 -7.52 -20.05
CA THR A 65 31.32 -6.07 -19.95
C THR A 65 30.75 -5.70 -18.60
N ALA A 66 31.58 -5.02 -17.84
CA ALA A 66 31.21 -4.43 -16.57
C ALA A 66 30.17 -3.32 -16.82
N GLY A 67 28.99 -3.46 -16.22
CA GLY A 67 27.97 -2.43 -16.16
C GLY A 67 27.32 -2.54 -14.81
N GLY A 68 27.39 -1.49 -13.99
CA GLY A 68 26.84 -1.44 -12.65
C GLY A 68 25.36 -1.83 -12.66
N GLY A 69 25.05 -2.91 -11.95
CA GLY A 69 23.68 -3.39 -11.80
C GLY A 69 22.90 -2.51 -10.85
N GLY A 70 22.21 -1.52 -11.36
CA GLY A 70 20.99 -1.03 -10.69
C GLY A 70 20.04 -2.21 -10.61
N ALA A 71 19.47 -2.48 -9.43
CA ALA A 71 18.43 -3.49 -9.26
C ALA A 71 17.19 -3.03 -10.03
N GLY A 72 17.14 -3.34 -11.32
CA GLY A 72 16.06 -2.93 -12.23
C GLY A 72 14.70 -3.48 -11.76
N ALA A 73 13.63 -2.83 -12.21
CA ALA A 73 12.27 -3.28 -11.95
C ALA A 73 12.07 -4.69 -12.49
N GLU A 74 11.66 -5.61 -11.62
CA GLU A 74 11.32 -6.98 -11.98
C GLU A 74 10.02 -7.01 -12.78
N PRO A 75 9.85 -7.96 -13.74
CA PRO A 75 8.59 -8.10 -14.44
C PRO A 75 7.41 -8.26 -13.47
N GLY A 76 6.40 -7.40 -13.64
CA GLY A 76 5.20 -7.40 -12.80
C GLY A 76 5.30 -6.52 -11.54
N ASP A 77 6.40 -5.83 -11.28
CA ASP A 77 6.48 -4.82 -10.22
C ASP A 77 5.85 -3.50 -10.69
N LEU A 78 4.96 -3.01 -9.84
CA LEU A 78 4.22 -1.76 -10.06
C LEU A 78 4.92 -0.62 -9.32
N ASP A 79 4.89 0.57 -9.89
CA ASP A 79 5.25 1.80 -9.20
C ASP A 79 4.11 2.19 -8.26
N VAL A 80 4.38 2.20 -6.98
CA VAL A 80 3.40 2.51 -5.93
C VAL A 80 3.92 3.59 -4.98
N ASP A 81 4.83 4.42 -5.44
CA ASP A 81 5.44 5.48 -4.62
C ASP A 81 4.39 6.39 -3.98
N GLY A 82 3.30 6.68 -4.67
CA GLY A 82 2.17 7.43 -4.11
C GLY A 82 1.51 6.77 -2.88
N LEU A 83 1.79 5.50 -2.60
CA LEU A 83 1.36 4.77 -1.39
C LEU A 83 2.50 4.52 -0.40
N ALA A 84 3.74 4.98 -0.66
CA ALA A 84 4.88 4.75 0.21
C ALA A 84 4.61 5.20 1.66
N THR A 85 3.90 6.31 1.82
CA THR A 85 3.51 6.82 3.14
C THR A 85 2.67 5.81 3.93
N VAL A 86 1.71 5.13 3.31
CA VAL A 86 0.82 4.20 4.01
C VAL A 86 1.36 2.78 4.03
N LEU A 87 2.18 2.39 3.05
CA LEU A 87 2.74 1.03 2.95
C LEU A 87 4.07 0.86 3.71
N ALA A 88 4.79 1.96 3.96
CA ALA A 88 6.08 1.93 4.64
C ALA A 88 6.08 2.77 5.92
N LEU A 89 5.87 4.10 5.82
CA LEU A 89 6.06 5.02 6.95
C LEU A 89 5.01 4.82 8.05
N TRP A 90 3.72 4.80 7.69
CA TRP A 90 2.63 4.68 8.67
C TRP A 90 2.73 3.40 9.53
N PRO A 91 2.94 2.18 8.96
CA PRO A 91 3.04 0.99 9.78
C PRO A 91 4.39 0.89 10.52
N ALA A 92 5.48 1.45 9.97
CA ALA A 92 6.76 1.54 10.66
C ALA A 92 6.63 2.39 11.94
N LEU A 93 5.97 3.56 11.86
CA LEU A 93 5.67 4.38 13.04
C LEU A 93 4.79 3.63 14.04
N GLY A 94 3.81 2.86 13.54
CA GLY A 94 2.98 2.00 14.38
C GLY A 94 3.77 0.96 15.16
N SER A 95 4.82 0.39 14.56
CA SER A 95 5.70 -0.55 15.25
C SER A 95 6.52 0.12 16.36
N LEU A 96 7.00 1.36 16.13
CA LEU A 96 7.72 2.15 17.13
C LEU A 96 6.81 2.63 18.27
N VAL A 97 5.54 2.85 18.00
CA VAL A 97 4.54 3.12 19.06
C VAL A 97 4.28 1.85 19.86
N ALA A 98 4.15 0.71 19.20
CA ALA A 98 3.84 -0.56 19.85
C ALA A 98 4.97 -1.05 20.77
N ASP A 99 6.25 -0.79 20.42
CA ASP A 99 7.40 -1.13 21.27
C ASP A 99 7.77 -0.03 22.29
N GLY A 100 7.03 1.09 22.31
CA GLY A 100 7.23 2.20 23.24
C GLY A 100 8.38 3.16 22.88
N SER A 101 9.03 2.98 21.74
CA SER A 101 10.10 3.88 21.27
C SER A 101 9.55 5.24 20.85
N LEU A 102 8.29 5.30 20.42
CA LEU A 102 7.62 6.53 20.00
C LEU A 102 6.34 6.78 20.80
N HIS A 103 6.24 7.95 21.43
CA HIS A 103 5.02 8.47 22.04
C HIS A 103 4.47 9.62 21.21
N LEU A 104 3.25 9.48 20.70
CA LEU A 104 2.68 10.39 19.68
C LEU A 104 2.57 11.85 20.13
N HIS A 105 2.38 12.11 21.41
CA HIS A 105 2.20 13.45 21.98
C HIS A 105 3.47 14.05 22.59
N THR A 106 4.58 13.33 22.56
CA THR A 106 5.87 13.84 23.00
C THR A 106 6.44 14.78 21.92
N PRO A 107 6.93 15.98 22.27
CA PRO A 107 7.57 16.88 21.31
C PRO A 107 8.76 16.20 20.60
N LEU A 108 8.88 16.41 19.30
CA LEU A 108 9.95 15.81 18.48
C LEU A 108 11.36 16.18 18.96
N THR A 109 11.49 17.34 19.60
CA THR A 109 12.76 17.78 20.22
C THR A 109 13.26 16.82 21.30
N ALA A 110 12.35 16.09 21.98
CA ALA A 110 12.74 15.08 22.97
C ALA A 110 13.41 13.85 22.31
N TYR A 111 13.21 13.67 21.00
CA TYR A 111 13.85 12.63 20.18
C TYR A 111 15.04 13.16 19.37
N GLY A 112 15.50 14.38 19.66
CA GLY A 112 16.66 14.98 18.99
C GLY A 112 16.33 15.71 17.68
N ASP A 113 15.07 15.87 17.30
CA ASP A 113 14.72 16.68 16.13
C ASP A 113 14.91 18.18 16.43
N THR A 114 15.82 18.81 15.70
CA THR A 114 16.14 20.25 15.78
C THR A 114 15.55 21.05 14.61
N THR A 115 14.86 20.39 13.68
CA THR A 115 14.36 21.01 12.43
C THR A 115 12.88 21.39 12.50
N SER A 116 12.11 20.70 13.32
CA SER A 116 10.67 20.99 13.50
C SER A 116 10.47 22.18 14.47
N ALA A 117 9.34 22.85 14.31
CA ALA A 117 8.97 23.92 15.23
C ALA A 117 8.85 23.41 16.69
N PRO A 118 9.20 24.22 17.71
CA PRO A 118 9.05 23.82 19.10
C PRO A 118 7.62 23.37 19.42
N GLY A 119 7.51 22.24 20.13
CA GLY A 119 6.22 21.65 20.50
C GLY A 119 5.55 20.80 19.41
N THR A 120 6.11 20.71 18.20
CA THR A 120 5.64 19.78 17.18
C THR A 120 5.72 18.35 17.69
N THR A 121 4.66 17.56 17.50
CA THR A 121 4.55 16.16 17.92
C THR A 121 4.33 15.25 16.72
N ALA A 122 4.61 13.95 16.85
CA ALA A 122 4.30 12.98 15.81
C ALA A 122 2.78 12.92 15.51
N HIS A 123 1.93 13.08 16.51
CA HIS A 123 0.47 13.16 16.32
C HIS A 123 0.09 14.32 15.40
N HIS A 124 0.68 15.52 15.62
CA HIS A 124 0.43 16.68 14.78
C HIS A 124 0.80 16.40 13.32
N LEU A 125 1.99 15.85 13.07
CA LEU A 125 2.47 15.55 11.72
C LEU A 125 1.67 14.43 11.02
N LEU A 126 1.19 13.43 11.77
CA LEU A 126 0.35 12.35 11.24
C LEU A 126 -1.05 12.82 10.81
N THR A 127 -1.49 13.95 11.34
CA THR A 127 -2.80 14.55 11.02
C THR A 127 -2.71 15.68 9.98
N HIS A 128 -1.50 16.05 9.56
CA HIS A 128 -1.25 17.15 8.59
C HIS A 128 -0.47 16.64 7.37
N PRO A 129 -0.77 17.11 6.15
CA PRO A 129 -0.22 16.55 4.91
C PRO A 129 1.29 16.76 4.73
N GLU A 130 1.86 17.77 5.38
CA GLU A 130 3.25 18.19 5.16
C GLU A 130 4.26 17.52 6.11
N GLY A 131 3.80 16.57 6.93
CA GLY A 131 4.61 15.98 8.00
C GLY A 131 5.50 14.80 7.60
N THR A 132 5.36 14.23 6.40
CA THR A 132 5.96 12.95 6.04
C THR A 132 7.49 12.93 6.12
N ALA A 133 8.17 13.96 5.64
CA ALA A 133 9.64 14.02 5.69
C ALA A 133 10.19 14.07 7.12
N ALA A 134 9.53 14.81 8.02
CA ALA A 134 9.92 14.87 9.43
C ALA A 134 9.62 13.55 10.14
N LEU A 135 8.50 12.91 9.84
CA LEU A 135 8.14 11.60 10.37
C LEU A 135 9.10 10.51 9.88
N THR A 136 9.56 10.56 8.63
CA THR A 136 10.57 9.64 8.10
C THR A 136 11.88 9.76 8.87
N ARG A 137 12.41 10.99 9.00
CA ARG A 137 13.63 11.21 9.81
C ARG A 137 13.48 10.75 11.25
N LEU A 138 12.33 11.01 11.86
CA LEU A 138 12.04 10.55 13.22
C LEU A 138 12.08 9.02 13.30
N ALA A 139 11.40 8.32 12.38
CA ALA A 139 11.38 6.87 12.34
C ALA A 139 12.79 6.29 12.17
N GLU A 140 13.59 6.82 11.25
CA GLU A 140 14.96 6.40 11.01
C GLU A 140 15.88 6.68 12.21
N THR A 141 15.72 7.83 12.87
CA THR A 141 16.48 8.17 14.09
C THR A 141 16.17 7.21 15.22
N LEU A 142 14.88 6.91 15.46
CA LEU A 142 14.48 6.01 16.54
C LEU A 142 14.85 4.54 16.27
N ALA A 143 14.76 4.13 15.01
CA ALA A 143 15.09 2.76 14.62
C ALA A 143 16.60 2.53 14.44
N GLY A 144 17.40 3.60 14.21
CA GLY A 144 18.82 3.50 13.87
C GLY A 144 19.09 2.88 12.51
N THR A 145 18.09 2.86 11.62
CA THR A 145 18.16 2.27 10.28
C THR A 145 17.29 3.04 9.29
N SER A 146 17.44 2.80 7.99
CA SER A 146 16.63 3.47 6.97
C SER A 146 15.14 3.06 7.06
N LEU A 147 14.23 3.94 6.58
CA LEU A 147 12.81 3.61 6.47
C LEU A 147 12.59 2.35 5.64
N ALA A 148 13.36 2.15 4.57
CA ALA A 148 13.27 0.98 3.72
C ALA A 148 13.54 -0.33 4.51
N GLU A 149 14.58 -0.35 5.31
CA GLU A 149 14.97 -1.49 6.12
C GLU A 149 14.01 -1.72 7.30
N LEU A 150 13.58 -0.64 7.95
CA LEU A 150 12.57 -0.69 9.01
C LEU A 150 11.25 -1.26 8.48
N ALA A 151 10.75 -0.76 7.35
CA ALA A 151 9.52 -1.26 6.73
C ALA A 151 9.66 -2.71 6.26
N ALA A 152 10.79 -3.08 5.66
CA ALA A 152 11.06 -4.45 5.23
C ALA A 152 10.99 -5.43 6.42
N THR A 153 11.66 -5.11 7.52
CA THR A 153 11.79 -6.03 8.67
C THR A 153 10.55 -6.06 9.57
N ARG A 154 9.91 -4.91 9.79
CA ARG A 154 8.79 -4.79 10.74
C ARG A 154 7.42 -4.91 10.09
N VAL A 155 7.32 -4.73 8.75
CA VAL A 155 6.04 -4.69 8.04
C VAL A 155 5.99 -5.70 6.90
N TRP A 156 6.84 -5.54 5.88
CA TRP A 156 6.65 -6.29 4.64
C TRP A 156 6.95 -7.77 4.79
N GLN A 157 8.06 -8.13 5.43
CA GLN A 157 8.39 -9.55 5.68
C GLN A 157 7.35 -10.25 6.57
N PRO A 158 6.91 -9.68 7.72
CA PRO A 158 5.85 -10.27 8.52
C PRO A 158 4.52 -10.45 7.78
N LEU A 159 4.19 -9.53 6.85
CA LEU A 159 2.98 -9.63 6.01
C LEU A 159 3.16 -10.53 4.78
N GLY A 160 4.36 -11.08 4.56
CA GLY A 160 4.68 -11.88 3.38
C GLY A 160 4.79 -11.06 2.08
N MET A 161 4.97 -9.74 2.17
CA MET A 161 5.19 -8.83 1.04
C MET A 161 6.67 -8.86 0.62
N THR A 162 7.13 -10.01 0.17
CA THR A 162 8.57 -10.32 0.02
C THR A 162 9.25 -9.63 -1.16
N ARG A 163 8.47 -9.12 -2.11
CA ARG A 163 8.96 -8.40 -3.29
C ARG A 163 8.79 -6.89 -3.20
N THR A 164 8.13 -6.40 -2.15
CA THR A 164 7.96 -4.97 -1.90
C THR A 164 9.29 -4.36 -1.47
N ARG A 165 9.73 -3.31 -2.17
CA ARG A 165 11.03 -2.66 -1.91
C ARG A 165 11.08 -1.24 -2.47
N PHE A 166 11.98 -0.44 -1.94
CA PHE A 166 12.41 0.78 -2.61
C PHE A 166 13.46 0.43 -3.68
N ALA A 167 13.23 0.88 -4.90
CA ALA A 167 14.14 0.75 -6.04
C ALA A 167 14.12 2.03 -6.86
N ASP A 168 15.28 2.53 -7.24
CA ASP A 168 15.45 3.76 -8.03
C ASP A 168 14.73 5.00 -7.43
N GLY A 169 14.66 5.07 -6.10
CA GLY A 169 14.02 6.16 -5.37
C GLY A 169 12.49 6.07 -5.29
N SER A 170 11.87 5.00 -5.78
CA SER A 170 10.43 4.77 -5.79
C SER A 170 10.07 3.47 -5.07
N LEU A 171 8.89 3.40 -4.45
CA LEU A 171 8.38 2.16 -3.88
C LEU A 171 7.84 1.26 -5.01
N ARG A 172 8.33 0.03 -5.06
CA ARG A 172 7.94 -1.00 -6.03
C ARG A 172 7.33 -2.20 -5.33
N ALA A 173 6.23 -2.72 -5.87
CA ALA A 173 5.60 -3.93 -5.35
C ALA A 173 4.77 -4.63 -6.43
N PRO A 174 4.70 -5.96 -6.46
CA PRO A 174 3.71 -6.68 -7.26
C PRO A 174 2.32 -6.57 -6.63
N LEU A 175 1.27 -6.69 -7.46
CA LEU A 175 -0.11 -6.65 -6.96
C LEU A 175 -0.37 -7.70 -5.87
N ALA A 176 0.26 -8.88 -5.99
CA ALA A 176 0.15 -9.96 -5.01
C ALA A 176 0.63 -9.57 -3.59
N ASP A 177 1.65 -8.70 -3.49
CA ASP A 177 2.10 -8.15 -2.21
C ASP A 177 1.16 -7.06 -1.72
N LEU A 178 0.75 -6.16 -2.62
CA LEU A 178 -0.10 -5.01 -2.28
C LEU A 178 -1.43 -5.43 -1.64
N VAL A 179 -2.04 -6.52 -2.09
CA VAL A 179 -3.32 -7.01 -1.55
C VAL A 179 -3.19 -7.59 -0.14
N ARG A 180 -2.02 -8.05 0.27
CA ARG A 180 -1.77 -8.59 1.62
C ARG A 180 -1.96 -7.51 2.69
N PHE A 181 -1.55 -6.30 2.38
CA PHE A 181 -1.62 -5.17 3.31
C PHE A 181 -3.07 -4.86 3.74
N PRO A 182 -4.03 -4.54 2.86
CA PRO A 182 -5.41 -4.27 3.26
C PRO A 182 -6.14 -5.50 3.81
N CYS A 183 -5.81 -6.71 3.37
CA CYS A 183 -6.32 -7.94 4.00
C CYS A 183 -5.95 -8.00 5.47
N HIS A 184 -4.66 -7.74 5.81
CA HIS A 184 -4.21 -7.69 7.21
C HIS A 184 -4.90 -6.58 8.01
N LEU A 185 -5.15 -5.40 7.44
CA LEU A 185 -5.87 -4.32 8.14
C LEU A 185 -7.30 -4.71 8.52
N LEU A 186 -7.94 -5.58 7.73
CA LEU A 186 -9.32 -6.04 7.97
C LEU A 186 -9.41 -7.32 8.82
N ALA A 187 -8.38 -8.14 8.83
CA ALA A 187 -8.26 -9.33 9.65
C ALA A 187 -6.79 -9.48 10.10
N PRO A 188 -6.40 -8.77 11.16
CA PRO A 188 -5.02 -8.78 11.63
C PRO A 188 -4.69 -10.13 12.27
N ASP A 189 -4.02 -10.97 11.51
CA ASP A 189 -3.49 -12.26 11.95
C ASP A 189 -1.97 -12.20 12.07
N GLY A 190 -1.42 -12.67 13.17
CA GLY A 190 0.01 -12.80 13.38
C GLY A 190 0.77 -11.47 13.53
N PRO A 191 2.09 -11.50 13.31
CA PRO A 191 2.95 -10.31 13.41
C PRO A 191 2.70 -9.34 12.25
N GLY A 192 3.00 -8.07 12.47
CA GLY A 192 2.85 -7.02 11.47
C GLY A 192 2.29 -5.73 12.09
N ILE A 193 1.17 -5.25 11.58
CA ILE A 193 0.57 -4.00 12.04
C ILE A 193 -0.34 -4.28 13.22
N ALA A 194 -0.07 -3.67 14.37
CA ALA A 194 -0.88 -3.83 15.57
C ALA A 194 -2.34 -3.37 15.34
N PRO A 195 -3.36 -4.19 15.70
CA PRO A 195 -4.76 -3.82 15.55
C PRO A 195 -5.13 -2.50 16.23
N ALA A 196 -4.51 -2.22 17.38
CA ALA A 196 -4.69 -0.96 18.09
C ALA A 196 -4.21 0.24 17.27
N TRP A 197 -3.10 0.12 16.55
CA TRP A 197 -2.60 1.16 15.67
C TRP A 197 -3.55 1.45 14.51
N THR A 198 -4.08 0.39 13.87
CA THR A 198 -5.09 0.53 12.82
C THR A 198 -6.35 1.20 13.36
N ALA A 199 -6.88 0.74 14.50
CA ALA A 199 -8.09 1.29 15.11
C ALA A 199 -7.92 2.76 15.50
N GLU A 200 -6.76 3.15 16.04
CA GLU A 200 -6.45 4.53 16.39
C GLU A 200 -6.26 5.42 15.16
N SER A 201 -5.68 4.89 14.10
CA SER A 201 -5.42 5.63 12.86
C SER A 201 -6.69 5.92 12.05
N LEU A 202 -7.66 5.02 12.12
CA LEU A 202 -8.95 5.14 11.43
C LEU A 202 -10.02 5.81 12.31
N ARG A 203 -9.62 6.82 13.07
CA ARG A 203 -10.50 7.72 13.84
C ARG A 203 -10.25 9.16 13.41
N ILE A 204 -11.31 9.98 13.41
CA ILE A 204 -11.15 11.42 13.18
C ILE A 204 -10.37 12.03 14.35
N ARG A 205 -9.24 12.67 14.03
CA ARG A 205 -8.29 13.26 14.97
C ARG A 205 -8.21 14.78 14.90
N THR A 206 -8.78 15.36 13.84
CA THR A 206 -8.81 16.81 13.63
C THR A 206 -10.16 17.38 14.07
N GLY A 207 -10.12 18.64 14.51
CA GLY A 207 -11.34 19.37 14.91
C GLY A 207 -12.21 19.79 13.71
N GLU A 208 -13.36 20.41 13.99
CA GLU A 208 -14.35 20.80 12.97
C GLU A 208 -13.87 21.84 11.97
N LEU A 209 -12.88 22.67 12.34
CA LEU A 209 -12.34 23.75 11.48
C LEU A 209 -11.29 23.28 10.48
N THR A 210 -10.88 22.02 10.52
CA THR A 210 -9.91 21.41 9.60
C THR A 210 -10.55 20.26 8.85
N PRO A 211 -10.06 19.93 7.62
CA PRO A 211 -10.53 18.74 6.97
C PRO A 211 -10.39 17.53 7.90
N ALA A 212 -11.44 16.72 8.00
CA ALA A 212 -11.43 15.52 8.83
C ALA A 212 -10.30 14.59 8.42
N ARG A 213 -9.49 14.14 9.39
CA ARG A 213 -8.33 13.26 9.16
C ARG A 213 -8.15 12.28 10.31
N GLY A 214 -7.67 11.10 9.96
CA GLY A 214 -7.05 10.17 10.89
C GLY A 214 -5.52 10.34 10.89
N LEU A 215 -4.80 9.32 11.31
CA LEU A 215 -3.33 9.31 11.25
C LEU A 215 -2.88 8.86 9.85
N LEU A 216 -2.61 9.81 8.95
CA LEU A 216 -2.31 9.64 7.51
C LEU A 216 -3.45 9.02 6.68
N TRP A 217 -4.67 8.96 7.23
CA TRP A 217 -5.86 8.48 6.55
C TRP A 217 -6.92 9.57 6.45
N HIS A 218 -7.69 9.54 5.37
CA HIS A 218 -8.78 10.48 5.11
C HIS A 218 -10.13 9.75 5.19
N PRO A 219 -11.09 10.22 6.00
CA PRO A 219 -12.42 9.65 5.99
C PRO A 219 -13.13 9.97 4.65
N ALA A 220 -13.84 8.99 4.14
CA ALA A 220 -14.71 9.11 2.98
C ALA A 220 -16.11 8.64 3.34
N PRO A 221 -17.14 8.88 2.50
CA PRO A 221 -18.50 8.42 2.75
C PRO A 221 -18.58 6.93 3.08
N GLN A 222 -19.64 6.51 3.76
CA GLN A 222 -19.95 5.12 4.12
C GLN A 222 -18.94 4.46 5.09
N GLY A 223 -18.17 5.25 5.85
CA GLY A 223 -17.18 4.72 6.79
C GLY A 223 -15.92 4.15 6.13
N VAL A 224 -15.68 4.56 4.88
CA VAL A 224 -14.46 4.26 4.14
C VAL A 224 -13.33 5.18 4.59
N TRP A 225 -12.14 4.66 4.68
CA TRP A 225 -10.90 5.40 4.91
C TRP A 225 -10.02 5.30 3.68
N ALA A 226 -9.51 6.44 3.24
CA ALA A 226 -8.70 6.56 2.02
C ALA A 226 -7.29 7.03 2.32
N HIS A 227 -6.32 6.50 1.58
CA HIS A 227 -5.00 7.10 1.45
C HIS A 227 -4.68 7.27 -0.03
N HIS A 228 -4.38 8.49 -0.43
CA HIS A 228 -3.94 8.85 -1.78
C HIS A 228 -3.26 10.22 -1.78
N ALA A 229 -2.36 10.44 -2.70
CA ALA A 229 -1.86 11.78 -3.00
C ALA A 229 -2.94 12.61 -3.73
N PRO A 230 -2.82 13.96 -3.74
CA PRO A 230 -3.79 14.85 -4.40
C PRO A 230 -3.88 14.66 -5.91
N ALA A 231 -2.80 14.24 -6.58
CA ALA A 231 -2.77 14.06 -8.02
C ALA A 231 -3.80 13.02 -8.49
N ALA A 232 -4.42 13.28 -9.64
CA ALA A 232 -5.51 12.41 -10.16
C ALA A 232 -5.01 11.03 -10.59
N ASP A 233 -3.77 10.95 -11.04
CA ASP A 233 -3.04 9.75 -11.46
C ASP A 233 -2.29 9.04 -10.32
N ALA A 234 -2.36 9.59 -9.10
CA ALA A 234 -1.72 8.94 -7.97
C ALA A 234 -2.46 7.67 -7.56
N PRO A 235 -1.71 6.63 -7.17
CA PRO A 235 -2.27 5.44 -6.55
C PRO A 235 -3.17 5.76 -5.35
N ALA A 236 -4.20 4.95 -5.15
CA ALA A 236 -5.12 5.12 -4.05
C ALA A 236 -5.49 3.78 -3.41
N LEU A 237 -5.57 3.79 -2.08
CA LEU A 237 -5.98 2.65 -1.26
C LEU A 237 -7.14 3.07 -0.36
N TRP A 238 -8.19 2.25 -0.33
CA TRP A 238 -9.34 2.43 0.53
C TRP A 238 -9.57 1.19 1.39
N VAL A 239 -9.97 1.44 2.63
CA VAL A 239 -10.33 0.39 3.58
C VAL A 239 -11.63 0.78 4.27
N ALA A 240 -12.59 -0.13 4.35
CA ALA A 240 -13.85 0.03 5.05
C ALA A 240 -14.00 -1.09 6.09
N PRO A 241 -13.50 -0.91 7.34
CA PRO A 241 -13.51 -1.96 8.35
C PRO A 241 -14.91 -2.50 8.66
N ARG A 242 -15.94 -1.62 8.72
CA ARG A 242 -17.33 -2.02 8.98
C ARG A 242 -17.94 -2.86 7.86
N LEU A 243 -17.54 -2.61 6.61
CA LEU A 243 -17.99 -3.37 5.46
C LEU A 243 -17.12 -4.60 5.20
N ARG A 244 -15.98 -4.72 5.91
CA ARG A 244 -14.96 -5.74 5.70
C ARG A 244 -14.53 -5.77 4.23
N ARG A 245 -14.28 -4.58 3.65
CA ARG A 245 -13.90 -4.39 2.25
C ARG A 245 -12.71 -3.46 2.12
N TRP A 246 -11.94 -3.70 1.08
CA TRP A 246 -10.87 -2.81 0.63
C TRP A 246 -10.90 -2.69 -0.89
N ALA A 247 -10.28 -1.60 -1.39
CA ALA A 247 -10.09 -1.35 -2.81
C ALA A 247 -8.72 -0.70 -3.04
N LEU A 248 -8.07 -1.05 -4.14
CA LEU A 248 -6.79 -0.51 -4.59
C LEU A 248 -6.97 -0.07 -6.05
N LEU A 249 -6.44 1.11 -6.38
CA LEU A 249 -6.42 1.63 -7.74
C LEU A 249 -5.06 2.27 -8.02
N LEU A 250 -4.42 1.85 -9.09
CA LEU A 250 -3.21 2.42 -9.65
C LEU A 250 -3.54 2.91 -11.06
N PRO A 251 -3.90 4.17 -11.25
CA PRO A 251 -4.20 4.73 -12.56
C PRO A 251 -2.99 4.67 -13.49
N ALA A 252 -3.22 4.42 -14.77
CA ALA A 252 -2.21 4.56 -15.82
C ALA A 252 -2.23 5.94 -16.48
N ALA A 253 -3.36 6.65 -16.36
CA ALA A 253 -3.57 7.98 -16.92
C ALA A 253 -4.24 8.91 -15.88
N PRO A 254 -4.08 10.23 -15.99
CA PRO A 254 -4.70 11.22 -15.07
C PRO A 254 -6.21 11.37 -15.33
N THR A 255 -6.95 10.31 -15.10
CA THR A 255 -8.40 10.25 -15.37
C THR A 255 -9.21 10.44 -14.09
N PRO A 256 -10.25 11.28 -14.08
CA PRO A 256 -10.99 11.64 -12.87
C PRO A 256 -12.07 10.59 -12.49
N PHE A 257 -11.76 9.30 -12.50
CA PHE A 257 -12.74 8.25 -12.16
C PHE A 257 -12.57 7.64 -10.77
N ARG A 258 -11.58 8.10 -9.99
CA ARG A 258 -11.29 7.60 -8.64
C ARG A 258 -12.52 7.56 -7.72
N THR A 259 -13.38 8.60 -7.79
CA THR A 259 -14.61 8.66 -6.97
C THR A 259 -15.62 7.62 -7.42
N ALA A 260 -15.86 7.49 -8.73
CA ALA A 260 -16.76 6.48 -9.27
C ALA A 260 -16.30 5.06 -8.97
N PHE A 261 -15.00 4.80 -9.09
CA PHE A 261 -14.40 3.51 -8.71
C PHE A 261 -14.63 3.18 -7.23
N ARG A 262 -14.34 4.14 -6.32
CA ARG A 262 -14.62 3.96 -4.90
C ARG A 262 -16.09 3.66 -4.64
N GLU A 263 -16.99 4.42 -5.24
CA GLU A 263 -18.44 4.23 -5.09
C GLU A 263 -18.86 2.84 -5.57
N ALA A 264 -18.42 2.42 -6.74
CA ALA A 264 -18.70 1.07 -7.24
C ALA A 264 -18.15 -0.03 -6.30
N ALA A 265 -16.94 0.16 -5.73
CA ALA A 265 -16.31 -0.82 -4.84
C ALA A 265 -17.04 -0.96 -3.48
N PHE A 266 -17.62 0.12 -2.95
CA PHE A 266 -18.16 0.13 -1.58
C PHE A 266 -19.69 0.28 -1.50
N THR A 267 -20.39 0.49 -2.62
CA THR A 267 -21.86 0.47 -2.63
C THR A 267 -22.36 -0.92 -2.24
N PRO A 268 -23.26 -1.03 -1.26
CA PRO A 268 -23.92 -2.29 -0.97
C PRO A 268 -24.72 -2.75 -2.19
N PRO A 269 -24.78 -4.07 -2.47
CA PRO A 269 -25.67 -4.57 -3.49
C PRO A 269 -27.11 -4.18 -3.15
N PRO A 270 -27.97 -3.92 -4.15
CA PRO A 270 -29.37 -3.65 -3.91
C PRO A 270 -29.98 -4.80 -3.11
N THR A 271 -30.59 -4.48 -1.97
CA THR A 271 -31.38 -5.44 -1.20
C THR A 271 -32.63 -5.74 -2.02
N GLY A 272 -32.65 -6.89 -2.68
CA GLY A 272 -33.85 -7.41 -3.35
C GLY A 272 -34.94 -7.76 -2.35
#